data_957e1ce2004ca57d542d5b9e3b3dca6c
#
_entry.id   957e1ce2004ca57d542d5b9e3b3dca6c
#
_cell.length_a   1.000
_cell.length_b   1.000
_cell.length_c   1.000
_cell.angle_alpha   90.00
_cell.angle_beta   90.00
_cell.angle_gamma   90.00
#
_symmetry.space_group_name_H-M   'P 1'
#
loop_
_entity.id
_entity.type
_entity.pdbx_description
1 polymer ?
#
loop_
_entity_poly.entity_id
_entity_poly.type
_entity_poly.pdbx_seq_one_letter_code
_entity_poly.pdbx_strand_id
1 'polypeptide(L)'
;MKETIQRKLNDSAAARWTALVLVALMMFFGYMFVDVMSPIQALIESQRGWNPDVFGTYAASEYILNVFGFLIIAGVILDKMGVRFTGVLSASMMLGGAVIKYIGITEWFQTTGMAEWLNSWWETFPASAKMAALGFMIFGCGCEMAGTTVSKAIAKWFKGKEMALAMGLEMAIARVGVFAIFSISPIIATKFGTVVAPVAFCTVLLLIGLITFTVFTFMDKKLDAQLGAEAEGESEEEFKFSDLGKILSSQVFWIVALLCVLYYSAIFPFQRYGANMLQCNLDGISAEAASNIFRWFPIGAAVITPFLGNFLDRKGKGATMLIGGAMLLICCHLIFAFVLPETKSALLAYSTIVLLGISFALVPAALWPSVPKIIDEKVLGSAYCLIFWVQNIGLCFVPKLIGSLLTSTNEDNPAVVAAKAANADFIPYDYTVPLVVFAGFGVLALLIALYLKAVDKKSGYGLEEPNIKN
;
A
#
# COMPACT_ATOMS: atom_id res chain seq x y z
N MET A 1 -21.16 -32.64 38.24
CA MET A 1 -21.34 -31.20 38.04
C MET A 1 -21.29 -30.94 36.54
N LYS A 2 -22.38 -30.45 35.93
CA LYS A 2 -22.31 -29.95 34.53
C LYS A 2 -21.47 -28.67 34.57
N GLU A 3 -20.27 -28.70 34.05
CA GLU A 3 -19.54 -27.45 33.73
C GLU A 3 -20.43 -26.63 32.80
N THR A 4 -20.92 -25.54 33.30
CA THR A 4 -21.60 -24.54 32.49
C THR A 4 -20.54 -23.95 31.58
N ILE A 5 -20.46 -24.39 30.33
CA ILE A 5 -19.59 -23.81 29.29
C ILE A 5 -20.00 -22.33 29.20
N GLN A 6 -19.25 -21.46 29.86
CA GLN A 6 -19.44 -20.02 29.69
C GLN A 6 -19.12 -19.67 28.25
N ARG A 7 -20.14 -19.25 27.48
CA ARG A 7 -19.98 -18.75 26.12
C ARG A 7 -19.02 -17.56 26.14
N LYS A 8 -17.88 -17.69 25.48
CA LYS A 8 -16.90 -16.61 25.30
C LYS A 8 -17.48 -15.56 24.31
N LEU A 9 -17.04 -14.33 24.41
CA LEU A 9 -17.53 -13.24 23.57
C LEU A 9 -17.29 -13.54 22.07
N ASN A 10 -16.16 -14.15 21.72
CA ASN A 10 -15.84 -14.57 20.37
C ASN A 10 -16.63 -15.81 19.88
N ASP A 11 -17.44 -16.46 20.71
CA ASP A 11 -18.39 -17.48 20.28
C ASP A 11 -19.62 -16.88 19.61
N SER A 12 -19.95 -15.63 19.92
CA SER A 12 -21.01 -14.88 19.25
C SER A 12 -20.54 -14.39 17.87
N ALA A 13 -21.20 -14.84 16.79
CA ALA A 13 -20.92 -14.34 15.44
C ALA A 13 -21.06 -12.81 15.38
N ALA A 14 -22.13 -12.25 15.98
CA ALA A 14 -22.34 -10.81 16.00
C ALA A 14 -21.16 -10.06 16.63
N ALA A 15 -20.63 -10.53 17.76
CA ALA A 15 -19.49 -9.90 18.42
C ALA A 15 -18.21 -10.01 17.59
N ARG A 16 -17.91 -11.16 16.97
CA ARG A 16 -16.75 -11.34 16.10
C ARG A 16 -16.79 -10.39 14.90
N TRP A 17 -17.92 -10.38 14.20
CA TRP A 17 -18.07 -9.52 13.02
C TRP A 17 -18.08 -8.04 13.37
N THR A 18 -18.63 -7.65 14.53
CA THR A 18 -18.50 -6.27 15.04
C THR A 18 -17.03 -5.93 15.32
N ALA A 19 -16.28 -6.82 15.98
CA ALA A 19 -14.86 -6.62 16.22
C ALA A 19 -14.08 -6.43 14.90
N LEU A 20 -14.36 -7.26 13.88
CA LEU A 20 -13.77 -7.13 12.55
C LEU A 20 -14.06 -5.76 11.93
N VAL A 21 -15.32 -5.32 11.94
CA VAL A 21 -15.71 -4.02 11.37
C VAL A 21 -14.97 -2.88 12.07
N LEU A 22 -14.86 -2.90 13.40
CA LEU A 22 -14.20 -1.85 14.16
C LEU A 22 -12.70 -1.75 13.82
N VAL A 23 -11.99 -2.88 13.68
CA VAL A 23 -10.57 -2.86 13.32
C VAL A 23 -10.36 -2.57 11.82
N ALA A 24 -11.24 -3.08 10.95
CA ALA A 24 -11.17 -2.86 9.52
C ALA A 24 -11.44 -1.39 9.13
N LEU A 25 -12.29 -0.67 9.87
CA LEU A 25 -12.52 0.76 9.66
C LEU A 25 -11.25 1.59 9.86
N MET A 26 -10.40 1.25 10.82
CA MET A 26 -9.11 1.92 11.00
C MET A 26 -8.24 1.77 9.75
N MET A 27 -8.15 0.57 9.19
CA MET A 27 -7.39 0.30 7.96
C MET A 27 -8.04 0.97 6.74
N PHE A 28 -9.36 0.92 6.62
CA PHE A 28 -10.10 1.60 5.55
C PHE A 28 -9.75 3.09 5.47
N PHE A 29 -9.82 3.79 6.60
CA PHE A 29 -9.48 5.21 6.66
C PHE A 29 -7.98 5.47 6.49
N GLY A 30 -7.13 4.56 6.97
CA GLY A 30 -5.69 4.59 6.71
C GLY A 30 -5.38 4.55 5.22
N TYR A 31 -5.93 3.59 4.48
CA TYR A 31 -5.72 3.46 3.04
C TYR A 31 -6.34 4.63 2.24
N MET A 32 -7.44 5.22 2.70
CA MET A 32 -7.94 6.47 2.12
C MET A 32 -6.92 7.59 2.26
N PHE A 33 -6.32 7.75 3.44
CA PHE A 33 -5.35 8.83 3.69
C PHE A 33 -4.02 8.63 2.93
N VAL A 34 -3.59 7.38 2.73
CA VAL A 34 -2.41 7.02 1.94
C VAL A 34 -2.45 7.67 0.56
N ASP A 35 -3.59 7.58 -0.12
CA ASP A 35 -3.74 8.02 -1.51
C ASP A 35 -4.50 9.35 -1.70
N VAL A 36 -4.83 10.06 -0.61
CA VAL A 36 -5.67 11.27 -0.69
C VAL A 36 -5.15 12.35 -1.65
N MET A 37 -3.83 12.45 -1.83
CA MET A 37 -3.20 13.46 -2.69
C MET A 37 -2.92 12.93 -4.11
N SER A 38 -2.92 11.62 -4.33
CA SER A 38 -2.61 11.01 -5.62
C SER A 38 -3.54 11.47 -6.75
N PRO A 39 -4.87 11.57 -6.55
CA PRO A 39 -5.79 12.01 -7.60
C PRO A 39 -5.83 13.52 -7.83
N ILE A 40 -5.18 14.32 -6.98
CA ILE A 40 -5.19 15.81 -7.05
C ILE A 40 -3.79 16.38 -7.24
N GLN A 41 -2.88 15.62 -7.85
CA GLN A 41 -1.48 16.00 -8.02
C GLN A 41 -1.31 17.32 -8.76
N ALA A 42 -2.05 17.54 -9.86
CA ALA A 42 -2.01 18.78 -10.61
C ALA A 42 -2.42 19.99 -9.75
N LEU A 43 -3.46 19.84 -8.93
CA LEU A 43 -3.92 20.90 -8.06
C LEU A 43 -2.90 21.24 -6.95
N ILE A 44 -2.21 20.25 -6.40
CA ILE A 44 -1.17 20.54 -5.41
C ILE A 44 0.08 21.16 -6.04
N GLU A 45 0.38 20.84 -7.29
CA GLU A 45 1.43 21.52 -8.04
C GLU A 45 1.07 22.98 -8.25
N SER A 46 -0.13 23.30 -8.70
CA SER A 46 -0.57 24.70 -8.93
C SER A 46 -0.68 25.52 -7.63
N GLN A 47 -1.16 24.91 -6.53
CA GLN A 47 -1.39 25.64 -5.27
C GLN A 47 -0.18 25.66 -4.32
N ARG A 48 0.72 24.69 -4.38
CA ARG A 48 1.86 24.53 -3.43
C ARG A 48 3.21 24.39 -4.12
N GLY A 49 3.26 24.42 -5.46
CA GLY A 49 4.50 24.30 -6.21
C GLY A 49 5.14 22.91 -6.15
N TRP A 50 4.33 21.87 -5.87
CA TRP A 50 4.87 20.51 -5.80
C TRP A 50 4.96 19.90 -7.19
N ASN A 51 6.08 20.11 -7.86
CA ASN A 51 6.38 19.43 -9.10
C ASN A 51 6.49 17.89 -8.86
N PRO A 52 6.56 17.06 -9.90
CA PRO A 52 6.62 15.60 -9.73
C PRO A 52 7.78 15.10 -8.86
N ASP A 53 8.93 15.78 -8.84
CA ASP A 53 10.08 15.43 -7.99
C ASP A 53 9.78 15.66 -6.50
N VAL A 54 9.17 16.80 -6.17
CA VAL A 54 8.70 17.11 -4.82
C VAL A 54 7.63 16.11 -4.38
N PHE A 55 6.66 15.82 -5.25
CA PHE A 55 5.62 14.85 -4.96
C PHE A 55 6.17 13.44 -4.73
N GLY A 56 7.14 13.01 -5.54
CA GLY A 56 7.83 11.73 -5.37
C GLY A 56 8.62 11.63 -4.06
N THR A 57 9.30 12.72 -3.67
CA THR A 57 10.01 12.80 -2.38
C THR A 57 9.05 12.74 -1.20
N TYR A 58 7.92 13.44 -1.30
CA TYR A 58 6.84 13.35 -0.33
C TYR A 58 6.27 11.91 -0.25
N ALA A 59 5.96 11.28 -1.38
CA ALA A 59 5.44 9.91 -1.41
C ALA A 59 6.42 8.88 -0.82
N ALA A 60 7.73 9.05 -1.09
CA ALA A 60 8.80 8.22 -0.52
C ALA A 60 8.86 8.29 1.01
N SER A 61 8.49 9.42 1.60
CA SER A 61 8.60 9.66 3.04
C SER A 61 7.76 8.70 3.89
N GLU A 62 6.66 8.16 3.35
CA GLU A 62 5.81 7.17 4.03
C GLU A 62 6.60 5.95 4.52
N TYR A 63 7.62 5.54 3.75
CA TYR A 63 8.35 4.30 4.00
C TYR A 63 9.75 4.50 4.63
N ILE A 64 10.23 5.73 4.76
CA ILE A 64 11.61 6.02 5.19
C ILE A 64 11.93 5.35 6.54
N LEU A 65 11.13 5.57 7.57
CA LEU A 65 11.40 5.00 8.89
C LEU A 65 11.29 3.47 8.91
N ASN A 66 10.41 2.91 8.10
CA ASN A 66 10.28 1.46 7.94
C ASN A 66 11.55 0.84 7.35
N VAL A 67 12.17 1.50 6.37
CA VAL A 67 13.46 1.10 5.81
C VAL A 67 14.57 1.16 6.86
N PHE A 68 14.54 2.15 7.77
CA PHE A 68 15.49 2.27 8.88
C PHE A 68 15.16 1.40 10.11
N GLY A 69 14.26 0.42 9.97
CA GLY A 69 14.05 -0.61 10.98
C GLY A 69 12.84 -0.40 11.91
N PHE A 70 11.98 0.59 11.65
CA PHE A 70 10.78 0.80 12.47
C PHE A 70 9.83 -0.41 12.46
N LEU A 71 9.76 -1.16 11.36
CA LEU A 71 8.97 -2.41 11.27
C LEU A 71 9.36 -3.43 12.35
N ILE A 72 10.66 -3.55 12.65
CA ILE A 72 11.15 -4.45 13.72
C ILE A 72 10.71 -3.93 15.09
N ILE A 73 10.82 -2.62 15.31
CA ILE A 73 10.38 -1.97 16.56
C ILE A 73 8.87 -2.16 16.74
N ALA A 74 8.08 -2.01 15.68
CA ALA A 74 6.64 -2.21 15.69
C ALA A 74 6.26 -3.65 16.10
N GLY A 75 6.96 -4.66 15.57
CA GLY A 75 6.79 -6.05 15.95
C GLY A 75 7.09 -6.28 17.44
N VAL A 76 8.21 -5.77 17.94
CA VAL A 76 8.58 -5.87 19.36
C VAL A 76 7.54 -5.18 20.27
N ILE A 77 7.02 -4.02 19.87
CA ILE A 77 5.96 -3.33 20.62
C ILE A 77 4.69 -4.20 20.64
N LEU A 78 4.30 -4.78 19.51
CA LEU A 78 3.12 -5.63 19.41
C LEU A 78 3.23 -6.88 20.29
N ASP A 79 4.39 -7.51 20.34
CA ASP A 79 4.61 -8.71 21.14
C ASP A 79 4.66 -8.42 22.64
N LYS A 80 5.31 -7.33 23.04
CA LYS A 80 5.43 -6.96 24.47
C LYS A 80 4.22 -6.26 25.04
N MET A 81 3.57 -5.38 24.27
CA MET A 81 2.51 -4.50 24.73
C MET A 81 1.11 -4.99 24.31
N GLY A 82 1.05 -5.97 23.41
CA GLY A 82 -0.17 -6.58 22.91
C GLY A 82 -1.00 -5.70 21.97
N VAL A 83 -2.03 -6.32 21.39
CA VAL A 83 -2.89 -5.76 20.33
C VAL A 83 -3.55 -4.41 20.73
N ARG A 84 -4.02 -4.30 21.96
CA ARG A 84 -4.76 -3.09 22.42
C ARG A 84 -3.89 -1.84 22.44
N PHE A 85 -2.74 -1.93 23.11
CA PHE A 85 -1.82 -0.79 23.21
C PHE A 85 -1.27 -0.43 21.83
N THR A 86 -0.78 -1.43 21.09
CA THR A 86 -0.16 -1.21 19.78
C THR A 86 -1.13 -0.63 18.76
N GLY A 87 -2.40 -1.07 18.77
CA GLY A 87 -3.39 -0.54 17.85
C GLY A 87 -3.82 0.89 18.16
N VAL A 88 -3.97 1.26 19.46
CA VAL A 88 -4.23 2.65 19.82
C VAL A 88 -3.04 3.53 19.49
N LEU A 89 -1.81 3.06 19.73
CA LEU A 89 -0.59 3.78 19.35
C LEU A 89 -0.53 3.98 17.82
N SER A 90 -0.78 2.93 17.05
CA SER A 90 -0.82 2.98 15.58
C SER A 90 -1.82 4.01 15.08
N ALA A 91 -3.06 3.94 15.56
CA ALA A 91 -4.12 4.88 15.18
C ALA A 91 -3.78 6.32 15.58
N SER A 92 -3.14 6.51 16.76
CA SER A 92 -2.69 7.83 17.23
C SER A 92 -1.54 8.37 16.36
N MET A 93 -0.60 7.53 15.94
CA MET A 93 0.47 7.92 15.00
C MET A 93 -0.10 8.28 13.63
N MET A 94 -1.05 7.51 13.12
CA MET A 94 -1.72 7.83 11.86
C MET A 94 -2.44 9.18 11.94
N LEU A 95 -3.20 9.43 12.99
CA LEU A 95 -3.90 10.71 13.21
C LEU A 95 -2.92 11.85 13.40
N GLY A 96 -1.89 11.69 14.25
CA GLY A 96 -0.88 12.72 14.51
C GLY A 96 -0.12 13.09 13.23
N GLY A 97 0.29 12.10 12.44
CA GLY A 97 0.91 12.32 11.14
C GLY A 97 -0.01 13.03 10.15
N ALA A 98 -1.29 12.66 10.13
CA ALA A 98 -2.29 13.34 9.30
C ALA A 98 -2.51 14.80 9.69
N VAL A 99 -2.55 15.11 10.99
CA VAL A 99 -2.66 16.49 11.49
C VAL A 99 -1.44 17.32 11.09
N ILE A 100 -0.23 16.78 11.22
CA ILE A 100 1.01 17.46 10.80
C ILE A 100 0.98 17.74 9.30
N LYS A 101 0.62 16.74 8.47
CA LYS A 101 0.46 16.91 7.01
C LYS A 101 -0.60 17.96 6.69
N TYR A 102 -1.76 17.91 7.34
CA TYR A 102 -2.84 18.89 7.17
C TYR A 102 -2.33 20.31 7.47
N ILE A 103 -1.69 20.53 8.61
CA ILE A 103 -1.15 21.84 8.99
C ILE A 103 -0.15 22.32 7.93
N GLY A 104 0.79 21.45 7.51
CA GLY A 104 1.86 21.80 6.59
C GLY A 104 1.38 22.29 5.23
N ILE A 105 0.22 21.84 4.75
CA ILE A 105 -0.32 22.25 3.46
C ILE A 105 -1.31 23.44 3.54
N THR A 106 -1.65 23.93 4.75
CA THR A 106 -2.53 25.09 4.91
C THR A 106 -1.85 26.38 4.46
N GLU A 107 -2.63 27.36 4.02
CA GLU A 107 -2.12 28.69 3.71
C GLU A 107 -1.59 29.41 4.95
N TRP A 108 -2.26 29.23 6.08
CA TRP A 108 -1.79 29.77 7.36
C TRP A 108 -0.35 29.36 7.67
N PHE A 109 -0.02 28.07 7.49
CA PHE A 109 1.34 27.59 7.75
C PHE A 109 2.38 28.30 6.86
N GLN A 110 2.06 28.57 5.60
CA GLN A 110 2.97 29.24 4.65
C GLN A 110 3.34 30.67 5.09
N THR A 111 2.54 31.30 5.95
CA THR A 111 2.77 32.66 6.47
C THR A 111 3.54 32.66 7.81
N THR A 112 3.93 31.50 8.32
CA THR A 112 4.63 31.39 9.62
C THR A 112 6.15 31.50 9.46
N GLY A 113 6.81 32.03 10.49
CA GLY A 113 8.29 32.04 10.55
C GLY A 113 8.91 30.64 10.51
N MET A 114 8.15 29.58 10.89
CA MET A 114 8.59 28.20 10.72
C MET A 114 8.68 27.82 9.25
N ALA A 115 7.73 28.22 8.42
CA ALA A 115 7.77 27.98 6.99
C ALA A 115 8.94 28.74 6.33
N GLU A 116 9.22 29.97 6.75
CA GLU A 116 10.39 30.74 6.27
C GLU A 116 11.69 30.01 6.62
N TRP A 117 11.83 29.57 7.89
CA TRP A 117 12.99 28.81 8.33
C TRP A 117 13.12 27.48 7.57
N LEU A 118 12.05 26.74 7.34
CA LEU A 118 12.09 25.51 6.55
C LEU A 118 12.49 25.77 5.09
N ASN A 119 12.07 26.90 4.49
CA ASN A 119 12.46 27.24 3.14
C ASN A 119 13.91 27.73 3.01
N SER A 120 14.58 28.10 4.10
CA SER A 120 15.97 28.55 4.09
C SER A 120 17.02 27.45 3.82
N TRP A 121 16.61 26.20 3.90
CA TRP A 121 17.44 25.03 3.59
C TRP A 121 16.68 24.07 2.66
N TRP A 122 17.39 23.38 1.76
CA TRP A 122 16.80 22.54 0.72
C TRP A 122 15.67 23.25 -0.04
N GLU A 123 16.02 24.32 -0.71
CA GLU A 123 15.08 25.26 -1.36
C GLU A 123 14.17 24.59 -2.42
N THR A 124 14.68 23.54 -3.10
CA THR A 124 13.92 22.79 -4.11
C THR A 124 12.78 21.95 -3.50
N PHE A 125 12.74 21.77 -2.18
CA PHE A 125 11.70 21.03 -1.47
C PHE A 125 10.98 22.00 -0.50
N PRO A 126 9.80 22.52 -0.87
CA PRO A 126 9.15 23.63 -0.14
C PRO A 126 8.73 23.24 1.28
N ALA A 127 8.57 24.22 2.15
CA ALA A 127 8.20 24.02 3.57
C ALA A 127 6.92 23.21 3.74
N SER A 128 5.92 23.44 2.86
CA SER A 128 4.67 22.64 2.84
C SER A 128 4.95 21.15 2.61
N ALA A 129 5.87 20.83 1.69
CA ALA A 129 6.24 19.45 1.38
C ALA A 129 7.07 18.83 2.52
N LYS A 130 7.97 19.59 3.17
CA LYS A 130 8.74 19.12 4.34
C LYS A 130 7.84 18.73 5.50
N MET A 131 6.88 19.59 5.84
CA MET A 131 5.92 19.31 6.92
C MET A 131 4.97 18.16 6.55
N ALA A 132 4.49 18.13 5.30
CA ALA A 132 3.66 17.03 4.84
C ALA A 132 4.43 15.70 4.82
N ALA A 133 5.69 15.69 4.41
CA ALA A 133 6.56 14.51 4.42
C ALA A 133 6.83 14.02 5.86
N LEU A 134 7.09 14.93 6.80
CA LEU A 134 7.23 14.58 8.22
C LEU A 134 5.95 13.91 8.75
N GLY A 135 4.80 14.52 8.46
CA GLY A 135 3.51 13.95 8.86
C GLY A 135 3.26 12.59 8.21
N PHE A 136 3.60 12.44 6.93
CA PHE A 136 3.39 11.21 6.18
C PHE A 136 4.34 10.08 6.62
N MET A 137 5.55 10.42 7.04
CA MET A 137 6.51 9.51 7.64
C MET A 137 6.00 8.92 8.98
N ILE A 138 5.45 9.76 9.86
CA ILE A 138 4.86 9.32 11.13
C ILE A 138 3.60 8.48 10.86
N PHE A 139 2.77 8.92 9.92
CA PHE A 139 1.58 8.20 9.47
C PHE A 139 1.95 6.81 8.94
N GLY A 140 2.96 6.70 8.07
CA GLY A 140 3.41 5.45 7.48
C GLY A 140 3.86 4.42 8.51
N CYS A 141 4.60 4.86 9.55
CA CYS A 141 4.93 4.01 10.69
C CYS A 141 3.68 3.47 11.39
N GLY A 142 2.71 4.36 11.65
CA GLY A 142 1.44 3.97 12.26
C GLY A 142 0.66 2.99 11.38
N CYS A 143 0.64 3.20 10.06
CA CYS A 143 -0.09 2.39 9.11
C CYS A 143 0.47 0.95 9.01
N GLU A 144 1.78 0.81 8.92
CA GLU A 144 2.44 -0.51 8.88
C GLU A 144 2.26 -1.28 10.21
N MET A 145 2.41 -0.58 11.33
CA MET A 145 2.16 -1.17 12.65
C MET A 145 0.67 -1.55 12.83
N ALA A 146 -0.26 -0.78 12.27
CA ALA A 146 -1.68 -1.09 12.27
C ALA A 146 -1.99 -2.37 11.52
N GLY A 147 -1.40 -2.58 10.34
CA GLY A 147 -1.61 -3.79 9.53
C GLY A 147 -1.28 -5.08 10.28
N THR A 148 -0.10 -5.13 10.92
CA THR A 148 0.30 -6.29 11.74
C THR A 148 -0.59 -6.48 12.96
N THR A 149 -0.97 -5.38 13.62
CA THR A 149 -1.84 -5.40 14.81
C THR A 149 -3.25 -5.89 14.48
N VAL A 150 -3.83 -5.43 13.38
CA VAL A 150 -5.16 -5.84 12.93
C VAL A 150 -5.17 -7.32 12.55
N SER A 151 -4.14 -7.79 11.85
CA SER A 151 -3.99 -9.21 11.52
C SER A 151 -3.95 -10.09 12.78
N LYS A 152 -3.18 -9.68 13.81
CA LYS A 152 -3.11 -10.39 15.10
C LYS A 152 -4.44 -10.33 15.87
N ALA A 153 -5.16 -9.21 15.80
CA ALA A 153 -6.50 -9.08 16.37
C ALA A 153 -7.50 -10.04 15.72
N ILE A 154 -7.52 -10.11 14.39
CA ILE A 154 -8.39 -11.02 13.64
C ILE A 154 -8.05 -12.47 13.95
N ALA A 155 -6.77 -12.85 13.96
CA ALA A 155 -6.33 -14.20 14.32
C ALA A 155 -6.84 -14.61 15.70
N LYS A 156 -6.76 -13.74 16.70
CA LYS A 156 -7.26 -13.97 18.06
C LYS A 156 -8.78 -14.17 18.11
N TRP A 157 -9.52 -13.26 17.47
CA TRP A 157 -10.99 -13.26 17.54
C TRP A 157 -11.65 -14.36 16.72
N PHE A 158 -10.98 -14.81 15.64
CA PHE A 158 -11.50 -15.82 14.72
C PHE A 158 -10.78 -17.18 14.84
N LYS A 159 -9.97 -17.41 15.88
CA LYS A 159 -9.30 -18.68 16.11
C LYS A 159 -10.30 -19.84 16.12
N GLY A 160 -10.07 -20.83 15.24
CA GLY A 160 -10.95 -21.99 15.08
C GLY A 160 -12.32 -21.68 14.43
N LYS A 161 -12.45 -20.51 13.78
CA LYS A 161 -13.67 -20.05 13.11
C LYS A 161 -13.35 -19.54 11.71
N GLU A 162 -14.10 -18.60 11.17
CA GLU A 162 -13.98 -18.10 9.78
C GLU A 162 -12.77 -17.13 9.58
N MET A 163 -11.59 -17.48 10.08
CA MET A 163 -10.39 -16.60 10.10
C MET A 163 -9.96 -16.16 8.70
N ALA A 164 -9.88 -17.07 7.74
CA ALA A 164 -9.49 -16.76 6.37
C ALA A 164 -10.46 -15.78 5.69
N LEU A 165 -11.77 -15.96 5.93
CA LEU A 165 -12.79 -15.05 5.44
C LEU A 165 -12.67 -13.67 6.08
N ALA A 166 -12.41 -13.60 7.39
CA ALA A 166 -12.27 -12.34 8.11
C ALA A 166 -11.04 -11.55 7.63
N MET A 167 -9.89 -12.20 7.46
CA MET A 167 -8.67 -11.58 6.89
C MET A 167 -8.90 -11.13 5.45
N GLY A 168 -9.55 -11.94 4.62
CA GLY A 168 -9.86 -11.58 3.24
C GLY A 168 -10.79 -10.39 3.14
N LEU A 169 -11.80 -10.29 4.02
CA LEU A 169 -12.72 -9.15 4.07
C LEU A 169 -12.03 -7.87 4.56
N GLU A 170 -11.15 -7.96 5.53
CA GLU A 170 -10.36 -6.80 5.99
C GLU A 170 -9.55 -6.21 4.85
N MET A 171 -8.82 -7.06 4.12
CA MET A 171 -8.05 -6.64 2.95
C MET A 171 -8.93 -6.07 1.83
N ALA A 172 -10.11 -6.64 1.60
CA ALA A 172 -11.06 -6.13 0.62
C ALA A 172 -11.59 -4.74 1.03
N ILE A 173 -11.93 -4.54 2.31
CA ILE A 173 -12.38 -3.25 2.85
C ILE A 173 -11.28 -2.19 2.66
N ALA A 174 -10.02 -2.51 2.91
CA ALA A 174 -8.89 -1.62 2.64
C ALA A 174 -8.82 -1.19 1.16
N ARG A 175 -9.01 -2.13 0.22
CA ARG A 175 -9.05 -1.83 -1.23
C ARG A 175 -10.23 -0.96 -1.62
N VAL A 176 -11.39 -1.14 -0.97
CA VAL A 176 -12.55 -0.24 -1.14
C VAL A 176 -12.23 1.16 -0.62
N GLY A 177 -11.39 1.31 0.40
CA GLY A 177 -10.89 2.60 0.87
C GLY A 177 -10.11 3.35 -0.23
N VAL A 178 -9.21 2.66 -0.93
CA VAL A 178 -8.48 3.23 -2.08
C VAL A 178 -9.44 3.64 -3.20
N PHE A 179 -10.39 2.77 -3.57
CA PHE A 179 -11.43 3.12 -4.54
C PHE A 179 -12.21 4.37 -4.14
N ALA A 180 -12.60 4.46 -2.88
CA ALA A 180 -13.39 5.57 -2.35
C ALA A 180 -12.61 6.89 -2.43
N ILE A 181 -11.33 6.91 -2.07
CA ILE A 181 -10.57 8.15 -2.06
C ILE A 181 -10.27 8.66 -3.47
N PHE A 182 -10.01 7.79 -4.44
CA PHE A 182 -9.89 8.19 -5.84
C PHE A 182 -11.20 8.76 -6.40
N SER A 183 -12.34 8.39 -5.81
CA SER A 183 -13.64 8.99 -6.17
C SER A 183 -13.91 10.31 -5.46
N ILE A 184 -13.60 10.39 -4.17
CA ILE A 184 -14.06 11.46 -3.26
C ILE A 184 -13.08 12.64 -3.26
N SER A 185 -11.75 12.38 -3.28
CA SER A 185 -10.74 13.44 -3.15
C SER A 185 -10.85 14.52 -4.23
N PRO A 186 -10.95 14.20 -5.54
CA PRO A 186 -11.09 15.24 -6.56
C PRO A 186 -12.39 16.04 -6.41
N ILE A 187 -13.51 15.39 -6.06
CA ILE A 187 -14.81 16.06 -5.86
C ILE A 187 -14.70 17.06 -4.72
N ILE A 188 -14.12 16.68 -3.58
CA ILE A 188 -13.93 17.58 -2.44
C ILE A 188 -12.99 18.72 -2.84
N ALA A 189 -11.85 18.41 -3.47
CA ALA A 189 -10.88 19.41 -3.90
C ALA A 189 -11.49 20.45 -4.84
N THR A 190 -12.25 20.01 -5.84
CA THR A 190 -12.94 20.89 -6.78
C THR A 190 -14.03 21.72 -6.10
N LYS A 191 -14.85 21.11 -5.23
CA LYS A 191 -15.95 21.78 -4.53
C LYS A 191 -15.45 22.89 -3.60
N PHE A 192 -14.34 22.68 -2.91
CA PHE A 192 -13.78 23.66 -1.96
C PHE A 192 -12.65 24.50 -2.56
N GLY A 193 -12.22 24.21 -3.81
CA GLY A 193 -11.14 24.94 -4.48
C GLY A 193 -9.77 24.81 -3.83
N THR A 194 -9.54 23.79 -2.99
CA THR A 194 -8.28 23.66 -2.22
C THR A 194 -7.87 22.22 -1.98
N VAL A 195 -6.56 21.97 -2.04
CA VAL A 195 -5.94 20.67 -1.68
C VAL A 195 -6.06 20.34 -0.20
N VAL A 196 -6.34 21.34 0.65
CA VAL A 196 -6.45 21.16 2.10
C VAL A 196 -7.70 20.38 2.48
N ALA A 197 -8.82 20.60 1.76
CA ALA A 197 -10.12 20.03 2.11
C ALA A 197 -10.17 18.49 2.08
N PRO A 198 -9.65 17.77 1.05
CA PRO A 198 -9.61 16.31 1.06
C PRO A 198 -8.75 15.76 2.19
N VAL A 199 -7.63 16.40 2.51
CA VAL A 199 -6.73 15.98 3.60
C VAL A 199 -7.40 16.19 4.95
N ALA A 200 -8.09 17.31 5.16
CA ALA A 200 -8.91 17.56 6.35
C ALA A 200 -9.99 16.49 6.53
N PHE A 201 -10.71 16.17 5.45
CA PHE A 201 -11.73 15.13 5.46
C PHE A 201 -11.17 13.78 5.91
N CYS A 202 -10.07 13.32 5.31
CA CYS A 202 -9.43 12.06 5.71
C CYS A 202 -8.84 12.11 7.13
N THR A 203 -8.36 13.28 7.59
CA THR A 203 -7.88 13.45 8.98
C THR A 203 -9.02 13.24 9.99
N VAL A 204 -10.22 13.75 9.68
CA VAL A 204 -11.43 13.49 10.50
C VAL A 204 -11.80 12.00 10.47
N LEU A 205 -11.71 11.33 9.32
CA LEU A 205 -11.95 9.89 9.23
C LEU A 205 -10.94 9.07 10.05
N LEU A 206 -9.67 9.47 10.10
CA LEU A 206 -8.66 8.83 10.96
C LEU A 206 -8.96 9.02 12.45
N LEU A 207 -9.52 10.16 12.85
CA LEU A 207 -10.04 10.34 14.22
C LEU A 207 -11.16 9.35 14.52
N ILE A 208 -12.08 9.14 13.59
CA ILE A 208 -13.13 8.11 13.73
C ILE A 208 -12.48 6.73 13.81
N GLY A 209 -11.44 6.45 13.02
CA GLY A 209 -10.68 5.20 13.09
C GLY A 209 -10.04 4.95 14.46
N LEU A 210 -9.46 5.98 15.07
CA LEU A 210 -8.93 5.91 16.44
C LEU A 210 -10.05 5.61 17.46
N ILE A 211 -11.19 6.27 17.33
CA ILE A 211 -12.34 6.03 18.21
C ILE A 211 -12.84 4.59 18.05
N THR A 212 -13.04 4.10 16.82
CA THR A 212 -13.52 2.73 16.57
C THR A 212 -12.55 1.69 17.10
N PHE A 213 -11.24 1.89 16.92
CA PHE A 213 -10.25 0.97 17.49
C PHE A 213 -10.23 1.03 19.02
N THR A 214 -10.40 2.21 19.62
CA THR A 214 -10.54 2.34 21.07
C THR A 214 -11.76 1.60 21.60
N VAL A 215 -12.90 1.65 20.90
CA VAL A 215 -14.08 0.85 21.24
C VAL A 215 -13.75 -0.66 21.16
N PHE A 216 -13.06 -1.08 20.12
CA PHE A 216 -12.57 -2.46 20.00
C PHE A 216 -11.75 -2.90 21.22
N THR A 217 -10.88 -2.03 21.77
CA THR A 217 -10.05 -2.38 22.94
C THR A 217 -10.89 -2.76 24.16
N PHE A 218 -12.06 -2.14 24.36
CA PHE A 218 -12.97 -2.52 25.45
C PHE A 218 -13.60 -3.90 25.23
N MET A 219 -13.92 -4.24 23.97
CA MET A 219 -14.43 -5.57 23.63
C MET A 219 -13.32 -6.62 23.82
N ASP A 220 -12.12 -6.33 23.36
CA ASP A 220 -10.97 -7.22 23.47
C ASP A 220 -10.56 -7.48 24.92
N LYS A 221 -10.61 -6.45 25.79
CA LYS A 221 -10.38 -6.60 27.22
C LYS A 221 -11.38 -7.56 27.88
N LYS A 222 -12.67 -7.50 27.46
CA LYS A 222 -13.69 -8.44 27.93
C LYS A 222 -13.42 -9.86 27.47
N LEU A 223 -12.95 -10.04 26.24
CA LEU A 223 -12.59 -11.35 25.71
C LEU A 223 -11.42 -11.93 26.49
N ASP A 224 -10.35 -11.17 26.79
CA ASP A 224 -9.21 -11.65 27.56
C ASP A 224 -9.61 -12.08 28.97
N ALA A 225 -10.49 -11.34 29.61
CA ALA A 225 -11.02 -11.73 30.93
C ALA A 225 -11.78 -13.08 30.91
N GLN A 226 -12.33 -13.47 29.75
CA GLN A 226 -13.03 -14.74 29.54
C GLN A 226 -12.10 -15.89 29.11
N LEU A 227 -10.99 -15.57 28.40
CA LEU A 227 -10.00 -16.54 27.94
C LEU A 227 -9.05 -16.99 29.08
N GLY A 228 -8.80 -16.13 30.08
CA GLY A 228 -7.91 -16.45 31.20
C GLY A 228 -6.52 -16.89 30.75
N ALA A 229 -5.99 -17.97 31.32
CA ALA A 229 -4.67 -18.50 30.98
C ALA A 229 -4.53 -19.03 29.52
N GLU A 230 -5.64 -19.28 28.82
CA GLU A 230 -5.60 -19.66 27.40
C GLU A 230 -5.18 -18.51 26.49
N ALA A 231 -5.24 -17.25 26.98
CA ALA A 231 -4.82 -16.07 26.22
C ALA A 231 -3.27 -15.96 26.12
N GLU A 232 -2.53 -16.63 27.01
CA GLU A 232 -1.06 -16.58 27.08
C GLU A 232 -0.36 -17.69 26.29
N GLY A 233 -1.10 -18.65 25.76
CA GLY A 233 -0.54 -19.86 25.22
C GLY A 233 -0.59 -20.02 23.71
N GLU A 234 0.16 -19.29 22.97
CA GLU A 234 0.77 -19.59 21.67
C GLU A 234 1.43 -18.30 21.16
N SER A 235 2.69 -18.09 21.53
CA SER A 235 3.51 -17.08 20.86
C SER A 235 3.75 -17.57 19.42
N GLU A 236 3.25 -16.82 18.42
CA GLU A 236 3.84 -16.89 17.09
C GLU A 236 5.36 -16.79 17.26
N GLU A 237 6.13 -17.54 16.46
CA GLU A 237 7.58 -17.54 16.59
C GLU A 237 8.10 -16.11 16.53
N GLU A 238 8.69 -15.64 17.65
CA GLU A 238 9.26 -14.30 17.77
C GLU A 238 10.39 -14.14 16.75
N PHE A 239 10.49 -12.95 16.18
CA PHE A 239 11.61 -12.56 15.34
C PHE A 239 12.93 -12.78 16.09
N LYS A 240 13.81 -13.62 15.57
CA LYS A 240 15.11 -13.94 16.17
C LYS A 240 16.23 -13.41 15.28
N PHE A 241 17.04 -12.51 15.82
CA PHE A 241 18.22 -12.01 15.11
C PHE A 241 19.21 -13.13 14.72
N SER A 242 19.23 -14.27 15.47
CA SER A 242 20.03 -15.45 15.13
C SER A 242 19.65 -16.10 13.80
N ASP A 243 18.41 -15.94 13.35
CA ASP A 243 17.92 -16.58 12.14
C ASP A 243 18.23 -15.76 10.88
N LEU A 244 18.55 -14.47 11.04
CA LEU A 244 18.92 -13.58 9.94
C LEU A 244 20.05 -14.15 9.08
N GLY A 245 21.11 -14.67 9.71
CA GLY A 245 22.25 -15.24 9.00
C GLY A 245 21.85 -16.39 8.08
N LYS A 246 20.95 -17.28 8.53
CA LYS A 246 20.45 -18.42 7.75
C LYS A 246 19.60 -17.96 6.57
N ILE A 247 18.67 -17.02 6.82
CA ILE A 247 17.75 -16.52 5.81
C ILE A 247 18.52 -15.76 4.72
N LEU A 248 19.41 -14.84 5.11
CA LEU A 248 20.19 -14.02 4.19
C LEU A 248 21.22 -14.83 3.37
N SER A 249 21.64 -16.00 3.86
CA SER A 249 22.48 -16.93 3.08
C SER A 249 21.69 -17.78 2.09
N SER A 250 20.36 -17.78 2.14
CA SER A 250 19.51 -18.54 1.24
C SER A 250 19.36 -17.87 -0.10
N GLN A 251 19.82 -18.49 -1.18
CA GLN A 251 19.64 -17.99 -2.55
C GLN A 251 18.16 -17.83 -2.91
N VAL A 252 17.34 -18.78 -2.50
CA VAL A 252 15.91 -18.79 -2.84
C VAL A 252 15.15 -17.68 -2.13
N PHE A 253 15.55 -17.33 -0.90
CA PHE A 253 15.04 -16.16 -0.20
C PHE A 253 15.21 -14.89 -1.04
N TRP A 254 16.42 -14.66 -1.57
CA TRP A 254 16.69 -13.48 -2.38
C TRP A 254 15.91 -13.46 -3.70
N ILE A 255 15.70 -14.63 -4.33
CA ILE A 255 14.85 -14.70 -5.53
C ILE A 255 13.44 -14.21 -5.22
N VAL A 256 12.82 -14.66 -4.12
CA VAL A 256 11.47 -14.25 -3.73
C VAL A 256 11.43 -12.79 -3.29
N ALA A 257 12.40 -12.34 -2.49
CA ALA A 257 12.48 -10.96 -2.02
C ALA A 257 12.68 -9.97 -3.18
N LEU A 258 13.56 -10.29 -4.15
CA LEU A 258 13.78 -9.48 -5.33
C LEU A 258 12.56 -9.46 -6.26
N LEU A 259 11.88 -10.59 -6.44
CA LEU A 259 10.63 -10.64 -7.18
C LEU A 259 9.57 -9.75 -6.53
N CYS A 260 9.45 -9.83 -5.22
CA CYS A 260 8.53 -9.01 -4.43
C CYS A 260 8.83 -7.51 -4.63
N VAL A 261 10.06 -7.06 -4.37
CA VAL A 261 10.39 -5.63 -4.47
C VAL A 261 10.22 -5.09 -5.88
N LEU A 262 10.63 -5.81 -6.92
CA LEU A 262 10.52 -5.36 -8.31
C LEU A 262 9.05 -5.22 -8.73
N TYR A 263 8.24 -6.19 -8.36
CA TYR A 263 6.84 -6.18 -8.73
C TYR A 263 6.05 -5.10 -7.99
N TYR A 264 6.23 -5.01 -6.67
CA TYR A 264 5.57 -3.98 -5.86
C TYR A 264 6.04 -2.57 -6.21
N SER A 265 7.30 -2.40 -6.60
CA SER A 265 7.86 -1.14 -7.10
C SER A 265 7.27 -0.67 -8.42
N ALA A 266 6.78 -1.58 -9.25
CA ALA A 266 6.09 -1.22 -10.50
C ALA A 266 4.60 -0.90 -10.30
N ILE A 267 4.01 -1.27 -9.16
CA ILE A 267 2.57 -1.13 -8.90
C ILE A 267 2.26 0.05 -7.98
N PHE A 268 2.81 0.06 -6.75
CA PHE A 268 2.43 1.07 -5.76
C PHE A 268 2.94 2.48 -6.08
N PRO A 269 4.20 2.67 -6.54
CA PRO A 269 4.61 3.97 -7.04
C PRO A 269 3.79 4.43 -8.24
N PHE A 270 3.44 3.53 -9.17
CA PHE A 270 2.54 3.87 -10.27
C PHE A 270 1.16 4.34 -9.77
N GLN A 271 0.62 3.74 -8.70
CA GLN A 271 -0.65 4.16 -8.11
C GLN A 271 -0.62 5.64 -7.66
N ARG A 272 0.55 6.16 -7.24
CA ARG A 272 0.71 7.56 -6.86
C ARG A 272 0.56 8.53 -8.03
N TYR A 273 1.00 8.13 -9.22
CA TYR A 273 1.04 8.97 -10.41
C TYR A 273 -0.06 8.64 -11.43
N GLY A 274 -0.75 7.50 -11.27
CA GLY A 274 -1.60 6.95 -12.31
C GLY A 274 -2.78 7.84 -12.73
N ALA A 275 -3.40 8.57 -11.79
CA ALA A 275 -4.47 9.52 -12.14
C ALA A 275 -3.93 10.72 -12.94
N ASN A 276 -2.79 11.28 -12.54
CA ASN A 276 -2.14 12.37 -13.28
C ASN A 276 -1.62 11.89 -14.65
N MET A 277 -1.06 10.69 -14.72
CA MET A 277 -0.67 10.06 -16.00
C MET A 277 -1.87 9.96 -16.97
N LEU A 278 -3.04 9.51 -16.48
CA LEU A 278 -4.24 9.45 -17.30
C LEU A 278 -4.71 10.84 -17.73
N GLN A 279 -4.60 11.83 -16.86
CA GLN A 279 -4.92 13.23 -17.18
C GLN A 279 -4.03 13.74 -18.30
N CYS A 280 -2.72 13.46 -18.25
CA CYS A 280 -1.78 13.86 -19.30
C CYS A 280 -2.01 13.11 -20.62
N ASN A 281 -2.20 11.78 -20.57
CA ASN A 281 -2.30 10.95 -21.77
C ASN A 281 -3.67 10.99 -22.46
N LEU A 282 -4.68 11.58 -21.84
CA LEU A 282 -6.03 11.75 -22.38
C LEU A 282 -6.38 13.25 -22.66
N ASP A 283 -5.41 14.03 -23.12
CA ASP A 283 -5.57 15.46 -23.49
C ASP A 283 -6.08 16.36 -22.36
N GLY A 284 -5.59 16.18 -21.15
CA GLY A 284 -5.91 17.05 -20.03
C GLY A 284 -7.37 16.96 -19.58
N ILE A 285 -7.94 15.76 -19.61
CA ILE A 285 -9.24 15.53 -18.95
C ILE A 285 -9.20 15.99 -17.50
N SER A 286 -10.35 16.28 -16.89
CA SER A 286 -10.38 16.72 -15.49
C SER A 286 -9.78 15.67 -14.56
N ALA A 287 -9.19 16.12 -13.44
CA ALA A 287 -8.67 15.25 -12.41
C ALA A 287 -9.73 14.24 -11.88
N GLU A 288 -10.99 14.67 -11.82
CA GLU A 288 -12.12 13.82 -11.46
C GLU A 288 -12.35 12.71 -12.51
N ALA A 289 -12.33 13.05 -13.81
CA ALA A 289 -12.50 12.08 -14.88
C ALA A 289 -11.35 11.05 -14.91
N ALA A 290 -10.10 11.50 -14.79
CA ALA A 290 -8.93 10.64 -14.71
C ALA A 290 -8.99 9.70 -13.51
N SER A 291 -9.33 10.22 -12.34
CA SER A 291 -9.52 9.43 -11.12
C SER A 291 -10.66 8.44 -11.23
N ASN A 292 -11.76 8.79 -11.89
CA ASN A 292 -12.88 7.88 -12.14
C ASN A 292 -12.50 6.69 -13.02
N ILE A 293 -11.48 6.83 -13.87
CA ILE A 293 -10.88 5.70 -14.60
C ILE A 293 -9.98 4.90 -13.64
N PHE A 294 -9.07 5.58 -12.95
CA PHE A 294 -8.02 4.93 -12.14
C PHE A 294 -8.57 4.15 -10.95
N ARG A 295 -9.66 4.58 -10.32
CA ARG A 295 -10.27 3.92 -9.13
C ARG A 295 -10.59 2.44 -9.33
N TRP A 296 -10.76 1.97 -10.56
CA TRP A 296 -11.07 0.57 -10.86
C TRP A 296 -9.87 -0.36 -10.70
N PHE A 297 -8.65 0.17 -10.62
CA PHE A 297 -7.44 -0.60 -10.38
C PHE A 297 -7.52 -1.47 -9.10
N PRO A 298 -7.79 -0.92 -7.89
CA PRO A 298 -7.86 -1.74 -6.67
C PRO A 298 -9.04 -2.70 -6.65
N ILE A 299 -10.15 -2.37 -7.30
CA ILE A 299 -11.34 -3.23 -7.38
C ILE A 299 -11.08 -4.43 -8.30
N GLY A 300 -10.41 -4.21 -9.43
CA GLY A 300 -9.99 -5.32 -10.31
C GLY A 300 -9.19 -6.36 -9.53
N ALA A 301 -8.26 -5.93 -8.70
CA ALA A 301 -7.50 -6.82 -7.83
C ALA A 301 -8.38 -7.50 -6.76
N ALA A 302 -9.22 -6.75 -6.05
CA ALA A 302 -10.04 -7.28 -4.96
C ALA A 302 -11.03 -8.36 -5.43
N VAL A 303 -11.63 -8.17 -6.60
CA VAL A 303 -12.61 -9.11 -7.15
C VAL A 303 -11.94 -10.40 -7.64
N ILE A 304 -10.81 -10.29 -8.33
CA ILE A 304 -10.18 -11.46 -8.97
C ILE A 304 -9.36 -12.31 -7.99
N THR A 305 -8.84 -11.75 -6.90
CA THR A 305 -7.97 -12.46 -5.94
C THR A 305 -8.58 -13.75 -5.37
N PRO A 306 -9.85 -13.82 -4.94
CA PRO A 306 -10.44 -15.06 -4.45
C PRO A 306 -10.51 -16.17 -5.50
N PHE A 307 -10.77 -15.80 -6.78
CA PHE A 307 -10.79 -16.77 -7.87
C PHE A 307 -9.40 -17.33 -8.16
N LEU A 308 -8.39 -16.47 -8.11
CA LEU A 308 -7.00 -16.88 -8.29
C LEU A 308 -6.50 -17.76 -7.15
N GLY A 309 -6.86 -17.45 -5.90
CA GLY A 309 -6.57 -18.29 -4.74
C GLY A 309 -7.17 -19.69 -4.90
N ASN A 310 -8.47 -19.79 -5.22
CA ASN A 310 -9.12 -21.08 -5.47
C ASN A 310 -8.51 -21.84 -6.67
N PHE A 311 -8.11 -21.15 -7.71
CA PHE A 311 -7.38 -21.77 -8.84
C PHE A 311 -6.04 -22.34 -8.39
N LEU A 312 -5.27 -21.59 -7.62
CA LEU A 312 -3.97 -22.01 -7.10
C LEU A 312 -4.11 -23.22 -6.17
N ASP A 313 -5.10 -23.20 -5.28
CA ASP A 313 -5.37 -24.28 -4.34
C ASP A 313 -5.69 -25.59 -5.05
N ARG A 314 -6.47 -25.55 -6.13
CA ARG A 314 -6.95 -26.74 -6.84
C ARG A 314 -6.06 -27.19 -8.00
N LYS A 315 -5.41 -26.25 -8.69
CA LYS A 315 -4.64 -26.52 -9.92
C LYS A 315 -3.15 -26.29 -9.76
N GLY A 316 -2.75 -25.55 -8.74
CA GLY A 316 -1.37 -25.10 -8.58
C GLY A 316 -1.00 -24.01 -9.60
N LYS A 317 0.18 -24.15 -10.21
CA LYS A 317 0.72 -23.22 -11.22
C LYS A 317 1.18 -21.86 -10.64
N GLY A 318 1.67 -21.84 -9.40
CA GLY A 318 2.12 -20.61 -8.74
C GLY A 318 3.21 -19.88 -9.49
N ALA A 319 4.30 -20.54 -9.86
CA ALA A 319 5.37 -19.90 -10.64
C ALA A 319 4.88 -19.44 -12.04
N THR A 320 3.96 -20.17 -12.67
CA THR A 320 3.34 -19.76 -13.94
C THR A 320 2.48 -18.50 -13.76
N MET A 321 1.76 -18.37 -12.64
CA MET A 321 0.97 -17.16 -12.32
C MET A 321 1.87 -15.94 -12.10
N LEU A 322 3.02 -16.08 -11.45
CA LEU A 322 4.01 -15.01 -11.30
C LEU A 322 4.52 -14.51 -12.67
N ILE A 323 4.81 -15.42 -13.58
CA ILE A 323 5.21 -15.10 -14.97
C ILE A 323 4.08 -14.35 -15.68
N GLY A 324 2.85 -14.86 -15.62
CA GLY A 324 1.68 -14.22 -16.23
C GLY A 324 1.42 -12.82 -15.70
N GLY A 325 1.53 -12.63 -14.38
CA GLY A 325 1.41 -11.32 -13.75
C GLY A 325 2.47 -10.33 -14.24
N ALA A 326 3.74 -10.75 -14.31
CA ALA A 326 4.83 -9.92 -14.82
C ALA A 326 4.64 -9.54 -16.30
N MET A 327 4.19 -10.47 -17.13
CA MET A 327 3.90 -10.19 -18.55
C MET A 327 2.77 -9.18 -18.71
N LEU A 328 1.67 -9.32 -17.96
CA LEU A 328 0.57 -8.35 -17.97
C LEU A 328 1.02 -6.97 -17.50
N LEU A 329 1.85 -6.92 -16.46
CA LEU A 329 2.44 -5.67 -15.96
C LEU A 329 3.21 -4.92 -17.05
N ILE A 330 4.10 -5.64 -17.76
CA ILE A 330 4.88 -5.09 -18.87
C ILE A 330 3.94 -4.56 -19.97
N CYS A 331 2.98 -5.38 -20.41
CA CYS A 331 2.05 -5.00 -21.46
C CYS A 331 1.24 -3.75 -21.07
N CYS A 332 0.72 -3.67 -19.85
CA CYS A 332 -0.05 -2.52 -19.40
C CYS A 332 0.78 -1.23 -19.40
N HIS A 333 1.99 -1.27 -18.86
CA HIS A 333 2.85 -0.07 -18.85
C HIS A 333 3.30 0.35 -20.25
N LEU A 334 3.57 -0.58 -21.16
CA LEU A 334 3.88 -0.25 -22.56
C LEU A 334 2.66 0.32 -23.31
N ILE A 335 1.44 -0.18 -23.05
CA ILE A 335 0.21 0.41 -23.60
C ILE A 335 0.04 1.85 -23.10
N PHE A 336 0.25 2.12 -21.80
CA PHE A 336 0.19 3.47 -21.26
C PHE A 336 1.27 4.38 -21.84
N ALA A 337 2.48 3.86 -22.11
CA ALA A 337 3.60 4.64 -22.61
C ALA A 337 3.44 5.03 -24.10
N PHE A 338 2.98 4.12 -24.94
CA PHE A 338 3.06 4.29 -26.39
C PHE A 338 1.71 4.27 -27.12
N VAL A 339 0.72 3.52 -26.61
CA VAL A 339 -0.56 3.36 -27.32
C VAL A 339 -1.59 4.35 -26.84
N LEU A 340 -1.68 4.56 -25.54
CA LEU A 340 -2.68 5.47 -24.97
C LEU A 340 -2.49 6.93 -25.38
N PRO A 341 -1.26 7.52 -25.39
CA PRO A 341 -1.05 8.90 -25.84
C PRO A 341 -1.46 9.13 -27.29
N GLU A 342 -1.30 8.13 -28.16
CA GLU A 342 -1.68 8.23 -29.58
C GLU A 342 -3.17 8.06 -29.80
N THR A 343 -3.79 7.10 -29.10
CA THR A 343 -5.22 6.77 -29.31
C THR A 343 -6.15 7.65 -28.50
N LYS A 344 -5.68 8.18 -27.36
CA LYS A 344 -6.46 8.99 -26.41
C LYS A 344 -7.80 8.37 -26.02
N SER A 345 -7.87 7.04 -26.07
CA SER A 345 -9.09 6.28 -25.87
C SER A 345 -9.36 6.02 -24.38
N ALA A 346 -10.44 6.59 -23.86
CA ALA A 346 -10.89 6.30 -22.50
C ALA A 346 -11.22 4.82 -22.30
N LEU A 347 -11.77 4.13 -23.32
CA LEU A 347 -12.06 2.70 -23.25
C LEU A 347 -10.75 1.88 -23.10
N LEU A 348 -9.70 2.25 -23.84
CA LEU A 348 -8.39 1.61 -23.70
C LEU A 348 -7.82 1.86 -22.32
N ALA A 349 -7.94 3.08 -21.79
CA ALA A 349 -7.50 3.42 -20.44
C ALA A 349 -8.22 2.57 -19.37
N TYR A 350 -9.56 2.49 -19.42
CA TYR A 350 -10.34 1.61 -18.51
C TYR A 350 -9.91 0.15 -18.60
N SER A 351 -9.80 -0.38 -19.81
CA SER A 351 -9.42 -1.78 -20.02
C SER A 351 -8.03 -2.09 -19.48
N THR A 352 -7.06 -1.20 -19.73
CA THR A 352 -5.68 -1.38 -19.28
C THR A 352 -5.55 -1.23 -17.76
N ILE A 353 -6.30 -0.31 -17.13
CA ILE A 353 -6.35 -0.17 -15.67
C ILE A 353 -6.92 -1.45 -15.00
N VAL A 354 -7.99 -2.02 -15.55
CA VAL A 354 -8.56 -3.28 -15.04
C VAL A 354 -7.57 -4.44 -15.22
N LEU A 355 -6.92 -4.53 -16.39
CA LEU A 355 -5.89 -5.55 -16.65
C LEU A 355 -4.70 -5.41 -15.71
N LEU A 356 -4.27 -4.18 -15.38
CA LEU A 356 -3.23 -3.93 -14.40
C LEU A 356 -3.67 -4.36 -12.99
N GLY A 357 -4.95 -4.18 -12.64
CA GLY A 357 -5.55 -4.70 -11.41
C GLY A 357 -5.51 -6.23 -11.34
N ILE A 358 -5.80 -6.91 -12.46
CA ILE A 358 -5.67 -8.39 -12.58
C ILE A 358 -4.21 -8.80 -12.43
N SER A 359 -3.27 -8.12 -13.11
CA SER A 359 -1.84 -8.34 -12.95
C SER A 359 -1.44 -8.24 -11.47
N PHE A 360 -1.90 -7.18 -10.78
CA PHE A 360 -1.64 -6.99 -9.37
C PHE A 360 -2.19 -8.12 -8.48
N ALA A 361 -3.34 -8.70 -8.83
CA ALA A 361 -3.90 -9.84 -8.09
C ALA A 361 -3.11 -11.14 -8.26
N LEU A 362 -2.58 -11.38 -9.46
CA LEU A 362 -1.86 -12.63 -9.80
C LEU A 362 -0.62 -12.85 -8.93
N VAL A 363 0.16 -11.80 -8.69
CA VAL A 363 1.45 -11.94 -8.01
C VAL A 363 1.31 -12.17 -6.51
N PRO A 364 0.60 -11.36 -5.72
CA PRO A 364 0.40 -11.65 -4.31
C PRO A 364 -0.28 -13.00 -4.06
N ALA A 365 -1.28 -13.37 -4.91
CA ALA A 365 -1.96 -14.65 -4.79
C ALA A 365 -1.02 -15.86 -4.95
N ALA A 366 0.05 -15.72 -5.74
CA ALA A 366 1.03 -16.78 -5.96
C ALA A 366 2.28 -16.64 -5.07
N LEU A 367 2.75 -15.41 -4.83
CA LEU A 367 3.99 -15.12 -4.11
C LEU A 367 3.91 -15.53 -2.64
N TRP A 368 2.89 -15.03 -1.93
CA TRP A 368 2.80 -15.24 -0.48
C TRP A 368 2.60 -16.71 -0.11
N PRO A 369 1.75 -17.51 -0.79
CA PRO A 369 1.68 -18.95 -0.54
C PRO A 369 2.92 -19.74 -0.98
N SER A 370 3.80 -19.16 -1.79
CA SER A 370 5.06 -19.81 -2.19
C SER A 370 6.12 -19.73 -1.11
N VAL A 371 6.10 -18.69 -0.26
CA VAL A 371 7.11 -18.49 0.80
C VAL A 371 7.23 -19.70 1.74
N PRO A 372 6.14 -20.24 2.33
CA PRO A 372 6.23 -21.38 3.23
C PRO A 372 6.61 -22.70 2.53
N LYS A 373 6.52 -22.78 1.19
CA LYS A 373 7.01 -23.94 0.44
C LYS A 373 8.54 -23.94 0.25
N ILE A 374 9.15 -22.76 0.39
CA ILE A 374 10.56 -22.53 0.07
C ILE A 374 11.41 -22.36 1.33
N ILE A 375 10.82 -21.82 2.39
CA ILE A 375 11.50 -21.42 3.63
C ILE A 375 11.05 -22.33 4.76
N ASP A 376 11.99 -22.76 5.61
CA ASP A 376 11.71 -23.58 6.80
C ASP A 376 10.71 -22.86 7.72
N GLU A 377 9.70 -23.60 8.20
CA GLU A 377 8.67 -23.07 9.11
C GLU A 377 9.26 -22.40 10.34
N LYS A 378 10.40 -22.90 10.85
CA LYS A 378 11.09 -22.37 12.05
C LYS A 378 11.57 -20.93 11.91
N VAL A 379 11.75 -20.43 10.68
CA VAL A 379 12.27 -19.09 10.41
C VAL A 379 11.32 -18.28 9.52
N LEU A 380 10.11 -18.79 9.30
CA LEU A 380 9.14 -18.24 8.36
C LEU A 380 8.71 -16.81 8.74
N GLY A 381 8.44 -16.55 10.01
CA GLY A 381 8.07 -15.22 10.50
C GLY A 381 9.16 -14.19 10.24
N SER A 382 10.42 -14.52 10.55
CA SER A 382 11.58 -13.67 10.28
C SER A 382 11.78 -13.43 8.78
N ALA A 383 11.52 -14.45 7.94
CA ALA A 383 11.62 -14.33 6.50
C ALA A 383 10.56 -13.38 5.91
N TYR A 384 9.33 -13.45 6.37
CA TYR A 384 8.28 -12.49 5.98
C TYR A 384 8.66 -11.06 6.35
N CYS A 385 9.14 -10.83 7.57
CA CYS A 385 9.59 -9.50 8.01
C CYS A 385 10.70 -8.95 7.09
N LEU A 386 11.67 -9.79 6.71
CA LEU A 386 12.74 -9.38 5.80
C LEU A 386 12.24 -9.13 4.37
N ILE A 387 11.30 -9.93 3.85
CA ILE A 387 10.68 -9.69 2.54
C ILE A 387 9.96 -8.34 2.55
N PHE A 388 9.17 -8.05 3.60
CA PHE A 388 8.50 -6.76 3.76
C PHE A 388 9.50 -5.60 3.89
N TRP A 389 10.60 -5.80 4.60
CA TRP A 389 11.63 -4.78 4.70
C TRP A 389 12.28 -4.47 3.34
N VAL A 390 12.64 -5.49 2.55
CA VAL A 390 13.15 -5.33 1.17
C VAL A 390 12.12 -4.66 0.28
N GLN A 391 10.85 -5.04 0.39
CA GLN A 391 9.74 -4.40 -0.32
C GLN A 391 9.66 -2.90 -0.01
N ASN A 392 9.75 -2.51 1.27
CA ASN A 392 9.70 -1.10 1.69
C ASN A 392 10.86 -0.27 1.12
N ILE A 393 12.04 -0.87 0.85
CA ILE A 393 13.12 -0.20 0.15
C ILE A 393 12.65 0.27 -1.24
N GLY A 394 12.03 -0.61 -2.02
CA GLY A 394 11.47 -0.25 -3.32
C GLY A 394 10.38 0.83 -3.23
N LEU A 395 9.45 0.67 -2.29
CA LEU A 395 8.36 1.62 -2.07
C LEU A 395 8.86 3.00 -1.60
N CYS A 396 10.01 3.06 -0.94
CA CYS A 396 10.64 4.30 -0.53
C CYS A 396 11.36 4.98 -1.71
N PHE A 397 12.21 4.27 -2.45
CA PHE A 397 13.07 4.91 -3.43
C PHE A 397 12.41 5.13 -4.80
N VAL A 398 11.49 4.25 -5.23
CA VAL A 398 10.93 4.32 -6.58
C VAL A 398 10.01 5.52 -6.79
N PRO A 399 9.13 5.96 -5.87
CA PRO A 399 8.33 7.17 -6.08
C PRO A 399 9.21 8.41 -6.34
N LYS A 400 10.31 8.54 -5.59
CA LYS A 400 11.30 9.61 -5.81
C LYS A 400 11.98 9.49 -7.16
N LEU A 401 12.42 8.29 -7.55
CA LEU A 401 13.02 8.03 -8.86
C LEU A 401 12.08 8.45 -9.99
N ILE A 402 10.82 8.04 -9.92
CA ILE A 402 9.81 8.36 -10.94
C ILE A 402 9.53 9.86 -10.99
N GLY A 403 9.40 10.52 -9.85
CA GLY A 403 9.22 11.97 -9.80
C GLY A 403 10.40 12.74 -10.38
N SER A 404 11.63 12.33 -10.06
CA SER A 404 12.85 12.92 -10.62
C SER A 404 12.96 12.70 -12.13
N LEU A 405 12.66 11.49 -12.62
CA LEU A 405 12.66 11.20 -14.05
C LEU A 405 11.58 12.02 -14.77
N LEU A 406 10.37 12.09 -14.21
CA LEU A 406 9.29 12.85 -14.82
C LEU A 406 9.63 14.35 -14.90
N THR A 407 10.28 14.89 -13.88
CA THR A 407 10.76 16.29 -13.90
C THR A 407 11.85 16.50 -14.93
N SER A 408 12.92 15.68 -14.89
CA SER A 408 14.10 15.88 -15.74
C SER A 408 13.85 15.61 -17.22
N THR A 409 13.04 14.61 -17.57
CA THR A 409 12.71 14.31 -18.97
C THR A 409 11.74 15.29 -19.61
N ASN A 410 11.07 16.10 -18.79
CA ASN A 410 10.13 17.14 -19.26
C ASN A 410 10.67 18.57 -19.13
N GLU A 411 11.94 18.74 -18.75
CA GLU A 411 12.53 20.07 -18.53
C GLU A 411 12.48 20.92 -19.80
N ASP A 412 12.81 20.32 -20.95
CA ASP A 412 12.80 20.97 -22.26
C ASP A 412 11.54 20.67 -23.10
N ASN A 413 10.53 20.01 -22.54
CA ASN A 413 9.29 19.70 -23.24
C ASN A 413 8.51 21.01 -23.53
N PRO A 414 8.29 21.37 -24.81
CA PRO A 414 7.68 22.65 -25.17
C PRO A 414 6.29 22.89 -24.54
N ALA A 415 5.48 21.82 -24.42
CA ALA A 415 4.15 21.91 -23.81
C ALA A 415 4.22 22.20 -22.31
N VAL A 416 5.18 21.55 -21.61
CA VAL A 416 5.43 21.77 -20.18
C VAL A 416 6.00 23.16 -19.93
N VAL A 417 6.97 23.61 -20.75
CA VAL A 417 7.56 24.94 -20.65
C VAL A 417 6.51 26.03 -20.87
N ALA A 418 5.68 25.87 -21.90
CA ALA A 418 4.59 26.82 -22.20
C ALA A 418 3.54 26.88 -21.08
N ALA A 419 3.13 25.71 -20.53
CA ALA A 419 2.17 25.64 -19.44
C ALA A 419 2.71 26.29 -18.15
N LYS A 420 3.98 26.06 -17.81
CA LYS A 420 4.65 26.69 -16.66
C LYS A 420 4.79 28.21 -16.84
N ALA A 421 5.17 28.65 -18.04
CA ALA A 421 5.27 30.09 -18.34
C ALA A 421 3.91 30.82 -18.27
N ALA A 422 2.82 30.12 -18.59
CA ALA A 422 1.46 30.63 -18.48
C ALA A 422 0.87 30.52 -17.07
N ASN A 423 1.59 29.95 -16.09
CA ASN A 423 1.06 29.57 -14.77
C ASN A 423 -0.24 28.77 -14.86
N ALA A 424 -0.28 27.77 -15.77
CA ALA A 424 -1.46 26.96 -16.00
C ALA A 424 -1.75 26.07 -14.78
N ASP A 425 -3.03 25.84 -14.48
CA ASP A 425 -3.48 24.96 -13.39
C ASP A 425 -3.15 23.48 -13.64
N PHE A 426 -2.80 23.13 -14.87
CA PHE A 426 -2.44 21.78 -15.29
C PHE A 426 -1.20 21.81 -16.17
N ILE A 427 -0.22 20.98 -15.83
CA ILE A 427 1.02 20.80 -16.59
C ILE A 427 0.98 19.45 -17.31
N PRO A 428 1.06 19.44 -18.67
CA PRO A 428 0.95 18.23 -19.48
C PRO A 428 2.29 17.48 -19.58
N TYR A 429 2.65 16.73 -18.55
CA TYR A 429 3.87 15.94 -18.54
C TYR A 429 3.82 14.76 -19.50
N ASP A 430 4.95 14.46 -20.15
CA ASP A 430 5.17 13.22 -20.89
C ASP A 430 5.62 12.13 -19.92
N TYR A 431 4.79 11.09 -19.79
CA TYR A 431 5.02 9.95 -18.90
C TYR A 431 5.75 8.78 -19.57
N THR A 432 6.19 8.90 -20.82
CA THR A 432 6.78 7.80 -21.59
C THR A 432 7.96 7.16 -20.86
N VAL A 433 8.93 7.96 -20.42
CA VAL A 433 10.14 7.44 -19.73
C VAL A 433 9.80 6.79 -18.38
N PRO A 434 9.04 7.40 -17.46
CA PRO A 434 8.58 6.76 -16.25
C PRO A 434 7.85 5.43 -16.48
N LEU A 435 6.99 5.34 -17.47
CA LEU A 435 6.23 4.13 -17.79
C LEU A 435 7.12 3.01 -18.35
N VAL A 436 8.13 3.36 -19.16
CA VAL A 436 9.16 2.42 -19.61
C VAL A 436 10.00 1.89 -18.44
N VAL A 437 10.31 2.73 -17.45
CA VAL A 437 11.00 2.27 -16.22
C VAL A 437 10.13 1.29 -15.43
N PHE A 438 8.83 1.54 -15.28
CA PHE A 438 7.91 0.58 -14.66
C PHE A 438 7.84 -0.73 -15.45
N ALA A 439 7.78 -0.68 -16.79
CA ALA A 439 7.88 -1.86 -17.64
C ALA A 439 9.22 -2.60 -17.45
N GLY A 440 10.30 -1.87 -17.26
CA GLY A 440 11.64 -2.41 -16.95
C GLY A 440 11.67 -3.21 -15.65
N PHE A 441 11.03 -2.72 -14.58
CA PHE A 441 10.85 -3.51 -13.35
C PHE A 441 10.05 -4.78 -13.63
N GLY A 442 9.02 -4.71 -14.48
CA GLY A 442 8.26 -5.87 -14.93
C GLY A 442 9.12 -6.90 -15.68
N VAL A 443 10.01 -6.45 -16.56
CA VAL A 443 10.95 -7.33 -17.30
C VAL A 443 11.90 -8.02 -16.33
N LEU A 444 12.49 -7.29 -15.37
CA LEU A 444 13.34 -7.88 -14.34
C LEU A 444 12.56 -8.89 -13.49
N ALA A 445 11.33 -8.56 -13.09
CA ALA A 445 10.46 -9.47 -12.36
C ALA A 445 10.14 -10.74 -13.18
N LEU A 446 9.90 -10.61 -14.49
CA LEU A 446 9.68 -11.73 -15.40
C LEU A 446 10.89 -12.66 -15.47
N LEU A 447 12.09 -12.10 -15.62
CA LEU A 447 13.32 -12.89 -15.64
C LEU A 447 13.55 -13.65 -14.32
N ILE A 448 13.29 -13.01 -13.18
CA ILE A 448 13.40 -13.65 -11.87
C ILE A 448 12.31 -14.70 -11.68
N ALA A 449 11.09 -14.47 -12.14
CA ALA A 449 10.02 -15.48 -12.09
C ALA A 449 10.31 -16.72 -12.95
N LEU A 450 10.89 -16.52 -14.14
CA LEU A 450 11.36 -17.61 -15.00
C LEU A 450 12.48 -18.39 -14.32
N TYR A 451 13.43 -17.69 -13.69
CA TYR A 451 14.50 -18.32 -12.93
C TYR A 451 13.98 -19.08 -11.72
N LEU A 452 13.03 -18.51 -10.95
CA LEU A 452 12.36 -19.18 -9.84
C LEU A 452 11.70 -20.49 -10.29
N LYS A 453 11.01 -20.46 -11.43
CA LYS A 453 10.38 -21.67 -12.02
C LYS A 453 11.41 -22.73 -12.39
N ALA A 454 12.58 -22.34 -12.92
CA ALA A 454 13.67 -23.25 -13.24
C ALA A 454 14.30 -23.86 -11.97
N VAL A 455 14.47 -23.05 -10.92
CA VAL A 455 14.95 -23.49 -9.61
C VAL A 455 13.95 -24.44 -8.96
N ASP A 456 12.66 -24.14 -9.00
CA ASP A 456 11.59 -25.01 -8.49
C ASP A 456 11.61 -26.39 -9.14
N LYS A 457 11.73 -26.43 -10.49
CA LYS A 457 11.84 -27.69 -11.24
C LYS A 457 13.05 -28.54 -10.83
N LYS A 458 14.17 -27.89 -10.46
CA LYS A 458 15.41 -28.56 -10.04
C LYS A 458 15.37 -29.02 -8.59
N SER A 459 14.80 -28.20 -7.71
CA SER A 459 14.84 -28.38 -6.26
C SER A 459 13.59 -29.04 -5.68
N GLY A 460 12.48 -29.09 -6.45
CA GLY A 460 11.26 -29.77 -6.04
C GLY A 460 10.48 -29.07 -4.92
N TYR A 461 10.45 -27.73 -4.89
CA TYR A 461 9.68 -26.97 -3.90
C TYR A 461 8.16 -27.11 -4.08
N GLY A 462 7.70 -27.54 -5.26
CA GLY A 462 6.28 -27.74 -5.56
C GLY A 462 5.50 -26.45 -5.77
N LEU A 463 6.12 -25.43 -6.33
CA LEU A 463 5.43 -24.15 -6.64
C LEU A 463 4.38 -24.29 -7.73
N GLU A 464 4.52 -25.29 -8.60
CA GLU A 464 3.55 -25.63 -9.64
C GLU A 464 2.49 -26.64 -9.17
N GLU A 465 2.63 -27.19 -7.96
CA GLU A 465 1.70 -28.19 -7.41
C GLU A 465 0.51 -27.49 -6.71
N PRO A 466 -0.69 -28.12 -6.73
CA PRO A 466 -1.83 -27.67 -5.95
C PRO A 466 -1.50 -27.60 -4.46
N ASN A 467 -2.09 -26.62 -3.75
CA ASN A 467 -1.97 -26.56 -2.29
C ASN A 467 -2.83 -27.63 -1.61
N ILE A 468 -3.97 -27.98 -2.22
CA ILE A 468 -4.87 -29.07 -1.75
C ILE A 468 -4.57 -30.30 -2.59
N LYS A 469 -3.99 -31.32 -1.95
CA LYS A 469 -3.84 -32.65 -2.56
C LYS A 469 -5.17 -33.40 -2.41
N ASN A 470 -5.81 -33.72 -3.55
CA ASN A 470 -7.03 -34.57 -3.59
C ASN A 470 -6.69 -36.01 -3.19
#